data_bc1a0bf2596e13d75df7e44b5366a4d9
#
_entry.id   bc1a0bf2596e13d75df7e44b5366a4d9
#
_cell.length_a   1.000
_cell.length_b   1.000
_cell.length_c   1.000
_cell.angle_alpha   90.00
_cell.angle_beta   90.00
_cell.angle_gamma   90.00
#
_symmetry.space_group_name_H-M   'P 1'
#
loop_
_entity.id
_entity.type
_entity.pdbx_description
1 polymer ?
#
loop_
_entity_poly.entity_id
_entity_poly.type
_entity_poly.pdbx_seq_one_letter_code
_entity_poly.pdbx_strand_id
1 'polypeptide(L)'
;MAIMTDVRVLLVDDQTPFLRAMSAVVEQAAGFEVIGEALSGEQCMLATAELLPDLVLMDMSLPGMDGVEATSRLRARPSPPVVLLLSTFDNDAGSRFVAWCGAAAYVRKSAFGPDQLRAVWATASE
;
A
#
# COMPACT_ATOMS: atom_id res chain seq x y z
N MET A 1 21.20 22.13 6.87
CA MET A 1 20.81 20.77 7.32
C MET A 1 19.60 20.29 6.53
N ALA A 2 19.72 19.16 5.88
CA ALA A 2 18.61 18.60 5.14
C ALA A 2 17.60 17.97 6.11
N ILE A 3 16.33 18.37 6.00
CA ILE A 3 15.26 17.74 6.77
C ILE A 3 14.76 16.57 5.94
N MET A 4 14.97 15.36 6.45
CA MET A 4 14.43 14.16 5.82
C MET A 4 13.01 13.95 6.34
N THR A 5 12.04 14.10 5.46
CA THR A 5 10.65 13.78 5.80
C THR A 5 10.42 12.29 5.59
N ASP A 6 9.69 11.67 6.51
CA ASP A 6 9.33 10.28 6.38
C ASP A 6 8.33 10.07 5.23
N VAL A 7 8.41 8.90 4.62
CA VAL A 7 7.41 8.44 3.66
C VAL A 7 6.12 8.15 4.44
N ARG A 8 5.05 8.79 4.04
CA ARG A 8 3.75 8.71 4.73
C ARG A 8 2.94 7.57 4.15
N VAL A 9 2.59 6.61 5.01
CA VAL A 9 2.01 5.33 4.58
C VAL A 9 0.59 5.18 5.12
N LEU A 10 -0.35 4.87 4.21
CA LEU A 10 -1.71 4.48 4.54
C LEU A 10 -1.83 2.97 4.44
N LEU A 11 -2.39 2.32 5.46
CA LEU A 11 -2.62 0.88 5.50
C LEU A 11 -4.08 0.58 5.17
N VAL A 12 -4.32 -0.38 4.28
CA VAL A 12 -5.69 -0.76 3.88
C VAL A 12 -5.85 -2.27 3.95
N ASP A 13 -6.66 -2.73 4.89
CA ASP A 13 -6.99 -4.14 5.09
C ASP A 13 -8.23 -4.23 5.98
N ASP A 14 -9.14 -5.14 5.69
CA ASP A 14 -10.34 -5.32 6.50
C ASP A 14 -10.12 -6.19 7.73
N GLN A 15 -8.94 -6.77 7.89
CA GLN A 15 -8.60 -7.64 9.00
C GLN A 15 -7.59 -7.00 9.92
N THR A 16 -8.00 -6.69 11.14
CA THR A 16 -7.15 -6.01 12.13
C THR A 16 -5.80 -6.69 12.38
N PRO A 17 -5.70 -8.04 12.46
CA PRO A 17 -4.39 -8.66 12.63
C PRO A 17 -3.39 -8.31 11.53
N PHE A 18 -3.83 -8.22 10.29
CA PHE A 18 -2.96 -7.83 9.19
C PHE A 18 -2.60 -6.35 9.23
N LEU A 19 -3.52 -5.49 9.65
CA LEU A 19 -3.19 -4.07 9.86
C LEU A 19 -2.08 -3.91 10.88
N ARG A 20 -2.16 -4.66 11.98
CA ARG A 20 -1.11 -4.64 13.01
C ARG A 20 0.22 -5.15 12.49
N ALA A 21 0.20 -6.22 11.70
CA ALA A 21 1.41 -6.78 11.12
C ALA A 21 2.07 -5.79 10.14
N MET A 22 1.27 -5.16 9.29
CA MET A 22 1.77 -4.15 8.35
C MET A 22 2.33 -2.93 9.09
N SER A 23 1.64 -2.48 10.14
CA SER A 23 2.09 -1.36 10.96
C SER A 23 3.44 -1.65 11.59
N ALA A 24 3.63 -2.86 12.13
CA ALA A 24 4.90 -3.26 12.73
C ALA A 24 6.03 -3.25 11.69
N VAL A 25 5.77 -3.71 10.48
CA VAL A 25 6.76 -3.67 9.39
C VAL A 25 7.16 -2.24 9.07
N VAL A 26 6.20 -1.34 8.93
CA VAL A 26 6.46 0.07 8.61
C VAL A 26 7.28 0.72 9.73
N GLU A 27 6.93 0.45 10.98
CA GLU A 27 7.64 1.02 12.13
C GLU A 27 9.09 0.55 12.22
N GLN A 28 9.39 -0.65 11.73
CA GLN A 28 10.75 -1.18 11.69
C GLN A 28 11.58 -0.63 10.53
N ALA A 29 10.94 0.00 9.55
CA ALA A 29 11.63 0.56 8.40
C ALA A 29 11.92 2.04 8.64
N ALA A 30 13.19 2.39 8.78
CA ALA A 30 13.58 3.78 8.98
C ALA A 30 13.15 4.63 7.76
N GLY A 31 12.60 5.80 8.03
CA GLY A 31 12.16 6.72 6.99
C GLY A 31 10.71 6.52 6.53
N PHE A 32 9.95 5.67 7.22
CA PHE A 32 8.54 5.43 6.92
C PHE A 32 7.70 5.64 8.16
N GLU A 33 6.49 6.18 8.00
CA GLU A 33 5.54 6.33 9.11
C GLU A 33 4.13 5.99 8.66
N VAL A 34 3.37 5.35 9.54
CA VAL A 34 1.94 5.08 9.31
C VAL A 34 1.15 6.33 9.66
N ILE A 35 0.37 6.83 8.71
CA ILE A 35 -0.45 8.04 8.92
C ILE A 35 -1.93 7.73 9.05
N GLY A 36 -2.35 6.52 8.79
CA GLY A 36 -3.75 6.14 8.90
C GLY A 36 -4.01 4.72 8.46
N GLU A 37 -5.22 4.27 8.71
CA GLU A 37 -5.70 2.96 8.35
C GLU A 37 -7.09 3.07 7.73
N ALA A 38 -7.38 2.18 6.77
CA ALA A 38 -8.69 2.06 6.16
C ALA A 38 -9.09 0.58 6.13
N LEU A 39 -10.37 0.30 6.33
CA LEU A 39 -10.89 -1.06 6.41
C LEU A 39 -11.56 -1.52 5.12
N SER A 40 -11.64 -0.66 4.13
CA SER A 40 -12.30 -0.97 2.85
C SER A 40 -11.72 -0.11 1.75
N GLY A 41 -12.01 -0.46 0.50
CA GLY A 41 -11.64 0.35 -0.65
C GLY A 41 -12.29 1.74 -0.60
N GLU A 42 -13.55 1.79 -0.19
CA GLU A 42 -14.30 3.05 -0.07
C GLU A 42 -13.66 3.97 0.97
N GLN A 43 -13.32 3.43 2.15
CA GLN A 43 -12.61 4.20 3.17
C GLN A 43 -11.24 4.66 2.69
N CYS A 44 -10.55 3.80 1.93
CA CYS A 44 -9.26 4.15 1.35
C CYS A 44 -9.37 5.37 0.43
N MET A 45 -10.41 5.42 -0.39
CA MET A 45 -10.61 6.55 -1.30
C MET A 45 -10.78 7.87 -0.53
N LEU A 46 -11.54 7.84 0.57
CA LEU A 46 -11.74 9.01 1.43
C LEU A 46 -10.47 9.38 2.18
N ALA A 47 -9.80 8.39 2.77
CA ALA A 47 -8.58 8.63 3.55
C ALA A 47 -7.45 9.18 2.66
N THR A 48 -7.33 8.69 1.44
CA THR A 48 -6.32 9.18 0.49
C THR A 48 -6.55 10.64 0.12
N ALA A 49 -7.82 11.02 -0.10
CA ALA A 49 -8.16 12.41 -0.40
C ALA A 49 -7.87 13.34 0.77
N GLU A 50 -8.07 12.88 1.99
CA GLU A 50 -7.88 13.67 3.20
C GLU A 50 -6.42 13.73 3.65
N LEU A 51 -5.74 12.58 3.67
CA LEU A 51 -4.41 12.45 4.26
C LEU A 51 -3.27 12.63 3.26
N LEU A 52 -3.52 12.44 1.98
CA LEU A 52 -2.54 12.57 0.90
C LEU A 52 -1.28 11.73 1.17
N PRO A 53 -1.42 10.40 1.31
CA PRO A 53 -0.25 9.55 1.57
C PRO A 53 0.70 9.49 0.38
N ASP A 54 1.96 9.19 0.65
CA ASP A 54 2.95 8.92 -0.38
C ASP A 54 2.87 7.49 -0.89
N LEU A 55 2.54 6.58 0.02
CA LEU A 55 2.48 5.14 -0.25
C LEU A 55 1.24 4.54 0.39
N VAL A 56 0.56 3.67 -0.34
CA VAL A 56 -0.59 2.91 0.17
C VAL A 56 -0.22 1.43 0.14
N LEU A 57 -0.33 0.76 1.28
CA LEU A 57 -0.23 -0.70 1.39
C LEU A 57 -1.65 -1.24 1.31
N MET A 58 -1.96 -1.92 0.20
CA MET A 58 -3.33 -2.25 -0.17
C MET A 58 -3.54 -3.76 -0.17
N ASP A 59 -4.42 -4.24 0.71
CA ASP A 59 -4.88 -5.63 0.63
C ASP A 59 -5.63 -5.83 -0.70
N MET A 60 -5.26 -6.88 -1.41
CA MET A 60 -5.85 -7.18 -2.70
C MET A 60 -7.29 -7.67 -2.59
N SER A 61 -7.63 -8.36 -1.50
CA SER A 61 -8.92 -9.04 -1.32
C SER A 61 -9.81 -8.31 -0.30
N LEU A 62 -10.28 -7.13 -0.65
CA LEU A 62 -11.21 -6.37 0.19
C LEU A 62 -12.66 -6.68 -0.19
N PRO A 63 -13.59 -6.63 0.77
CA PRO A 63 -15.01 -6.76 0.45
C PRO A 63 -15.51 -5.52 -0.28
N GLY A 64 -16.50 -5.70 -1.17
CA GLY A 64 -17.02 -4.59 -1.98
C GLY A 64 -16.02 -4.18 -3.04
N MET A 65 -15.54 -2.94 -3.00
CA MET A 65 -14.47 -2.49 -3.89
C MET A 65 -13.18 -3.18 -3.49
N ASP A 66 -12.66 -4.08 -4.33
CA ASP A 66 -11.42 -4.79 -4.01
C ASP A 66 -10.18 -3.90 -4.15
N GLY A 67 -9.04 -4.43 -3.73
CA GLY A 67 -7.80 -3.66 -3.73
C GLY A 67 -7.30 -3.31 -5.13
N VAL A 68 -7.58 -4.15 -6.12
CA VAL A 68 -7.19 -3.89 -7.52
C VAL A 68 -8.00 -2.72 -8.07
N GLU A 69 -9.31 -2.71 -7.85
CA GLU A 69 -10.16 -1.61 -8.30
C GLU A 69 -9.80 -0.31 -7.57
N ALA A 70 -9.61 -0.37 -6.25
CA ALA A 70 -9.20 0.80 -5.48
C ALA A 70 -7.87 1.37 -5.99
N THR A 71 -6.90 0.51 -6.29
CA THR A 71 -5.62 0.93 -6.84
C THR A 71 -5.78 1.63 -8.18
N SER A 72 -6.57 1.04 -9.07
CA SER A 72 -6.83 1.64 -10.38
C SER A 72 -7.42 3.03 -10.26
N ARG A 73 -8.36 3.22 -9.34
CA ARG A 73 -8.98 4.52 -9.09
C ARG A 73 -8.00 5.52 -8.50
N LEU A 74 -7.17 5.10 -7.55
CA LEU A 74 -6.15 5.97 -6.95
C LEU A 74 -5.13 6.43 -7.99
N ARG A 75 -4.69 5.52 -8.84
CA ARG A 75 -3.66 5.81 -9.84
C ARG A 75 -4.18 6.73 -10.96
N ALA A 76 -5.49 6.84 -11.12
CA ALA A 76 -6.10 7.76 -12.09
C ALA A 76 -6.20 9.20 -11.57
N ARG A 77 -5.95 9.44 -10.29
CA ARG A 77 -6.01 10.79 -9.70
C ARG A 77 -4.78 11.61 -10.04
N PRO A 78 -4.90 12.96 -10.02
CA PRO A 78 -3.69 13.81 -10.07
C PRO A 78 -2.80 13.53 -8.86
N SER A 79 -1.47 13.48 -9.08
CA SER A 79 -0.49 13.19 -8.03
C SER A 79 -0.81 11.90 -7.25
N PRO A 80 -0.93 10.77 -7.95
CA PRO A 80 -1.37 9.54 -7.29
C PRO A 80 -0.30 8.98 -6.35
N PRO A 81 -0.71 8.33 -5.24
CA PRO A 81 0.25 7.67 -4.38
C PRO A 81 0.84 6.43 -5.05
N VAL A 82 2.01 6.02 -4.61
CA VAL A 82 2.55 4.70 -4.94
C VAL A 82 1.70 3.66 -4.20
N VAL A 83 1.33 2.57 -4.87
CA VAL A 83 0.53 1.50 -4.26
C VAL A 83 1.29 0.18 -4.33
N LEU A 84 1.41 -0.47 -3.18
CA LEU A 84 1.94 -1.82 -3.06
C LEU A 84 0.77 -2.74 -2.71
N LEU A 85 0.49 -3.71 -3.58
CA LEU A 85 -0.56 -4.71 -3.33
C LEU A 85 -0.02 -5.83 -2.46
N LEU A 86 -0.82 -6.23 -1.48
CA LEU A 86 -0.50 -7.35 -0.59
C LEU A 86 -1.60 -8.41 -0.69
N SER A 87 -1.21 -9.67 -0.69
CA SER A 87 -2.14 -10.78 -0.78
C SER A 87 -1.74 -11.93 0.12
N THR A 88 -2.75 -12.65 0.61
CA THR A 88 -2.55 -13.89 1.36
C THR A 88 -2.10 -15.02 0.44
N PHE A 89 -2.50 -14.97 -0.83
CA PHE A 89 -2.30 -16.08 -1.77
C PHE A 89 -1.06 -15.87 -2.62
N ASP A 90 -0.38 -16.99 -2.87
CA ASP A 90 0.73 -17.07 -3.80
C ASP A 90 0.18 -17.53 -5.14
N ASN A 91 -0.08 -16.59 -6.04
CA ASN A 91 -0.39 -16.96 -7.41
C ASN A 91 0.21 -15.93 -8.38
N ASP A 92 0.49 -16.40 -9.58
CA ASP A 92 1.08 -15.58 -10.63
C ASP A 92 0.11 -14.50 -11.16
N ALA A 93 -1.15 -14.57 -10.78
CA ALA A 93 -2.14 -13.57 -11.17
C ALA A 93 -1.82 -12.19 -10.61
N GLY A 94 -1.11 -12.11 -9.48
CA GLY A 94 -0.72 -10.83 -8.89
C GLY A 94 0.08 -9.95 -9.84
N SER A 95 0.99 -10.52 -10.60
CA SER A 95 1.81 -9.74 -11.53
C SER A 95 1.00 -9.15 -12.68
N ARG A 96 -0.07 -9.82 -13.10
CA ARG A 96 -0.98 -9.30 -14.13
C ARG A 96 -1.75 -8.10 -13.61
N PHE A 97 -2.20 -8.16 -12.36
CA PHE A 97 -2.95 -7.06 -11.75
C PHE A 97 -2.08 -5.83 -11.54
N VAL A 98 -0.80 -6.02 -11.21
CA VAL A 98 0.15 -4.90 -11.09
C VAL A 98 0.22 -4.12 -12.41
N ALA A 99 0.42 -4.82 -13.53
CA ALA A 99 0.50 -4.16 -14.83
C ALA A 99 -0.81 -3.46 -15.21
N TRP A 100 -1.94 -4.04 -14.81
CA TRP A 100 -3.26 -3.55 -15.20
C TRP A 100 -3.74 -2.37 -14.37
N CYS A 101 -3.50 -2.38 -13.06
CA CYS A 101 -4.07 -1.36 -12.16
C CYS A 101 -3.10 -0.23 -11.81
N GLY A 102 -1.83 -0.34 -12.19
CA GLY A 102 -0.84 0.68 -11.92
C GLY A 102 -0.17 0.58 -10.55
N ALA A 103 -0.31 -0.56 -9.84
CA ALA A 103 0.44 -0.80 -8.62
C ALA A 103 1.93 -0.92 -8.93
N ALA A 104 2.77 -0.51 -7.96
CA ALA A 104 4.22 -0.61 -8.11
C ALA A 104 4.71 -2.04 -8.00
N ALA A 105 4.07 -2.85 -7.16
CA ALA A 105 4.46 -4.23 -6.93
C ALA A 105 3.34 -5.01 -6.26
N TYR A 106 3.51 -6.32 -6.24
CA TYR A 106 2.67 -7.27 -5.54
C TYR A 106 3.57 -8.11 -4.63
N VAL A 107 3.20 -8.21 -3.36
CA VAL A 107 3.97 -8.99 -2.38
C VAL A 107 2.99 -9.83 -1.57
N ARG A 108 3.37 -11.08 -1.30
CA ARG A 108 2.59 -11.91 -0.39
C ARG A 108 2.72 -11.37 1.04
N LYS A 109 1.62 -11.39 1.80
CA LYS A 109 1.64 -10.93 3.20
C LYS A 109 2.69 -11.67 4.02
N SER A 110 2.90 -12.97 3.77
CA SER A 110 3.89 -13.78 4.48
C SER A 110 5.33 -13.40 4.17
N ALA A 111 5.57 -12.74 3.05
CA ALA A 111 6.91 -12.33 2.62
C ALA A 111 7.15 -10.82 2.85
N PHE A 112 6.16 -10.11 3.33
CA PHE A 112 6.28 -8.67 3.50
C PHE A 112 7.06 -8.33 4.77
N GLY A 113 8.14 -7.61 4.61
CA GLY A 113 8.99 -7.14 5.70
C GLY A 113 9.62 -5.80 5.35
N PRO A 114 10.43 -5.24 6.26
CA PRO A 114 11.06 -3.93 6.02
C PRO A 114 11.92 -3.87 4.76
N ASP A 115 12.59 -4.96 4.41
CA ASP A 115 13.44 -4.99 3.22
C ASP A 115 12.63 -4.90 1.94
N GLN A 116 11.50 -5.63 1.86
CA GLN A 116 10.60 -5.56 0.72
C GLN A 116 9.97 -4.17 0.60
N LEU A 117 9.58 -3.58 1.71
CA LEU A 117 9.03 -2.23 1.73
C LEU A 117 10.04 -1.22 1.17
N ARG A 118 11.27 -1.25 1.65
CA ARG A 118 12.33 -0.35 1.17
C ARG A 118 12.63 -0.55 -0.31
N ALA A 119 12.71 -1.81 -0.74
CA ALA A 119 13.04 -2.14 -2.14
C ALA A 119 11.96 -1.65 -3.10
N VAL A 120 10.69 -1.87 -2.77
CA VAL A 120 9.57 -1.41 -3.60
C VAL A 120 9.56 0.11 -3.66
N TRP A 121 9.71 0.78 -2.53
CA TRP A 121 9.70 2.25 -2.50
C TRP A 121 10.86 2.83 -3.30
N ALA A 122 12.06 2.28 -3.18
CA ALA A 122 13.23 2.77 -3.90
C ALA A 122 13.04 2.67 -5.42
N THR A 123 12.45 1.57 -5.90
CA THR A 123 12.18 1.40 -7.33
C THR A 123 11.05 2.32 -7.81
N ALA A 124 9.99 2.42 -7.04
CA ALA A 124 8.79 3.16 -7.46
C ALA A 124 8.98 4.67 -7.40
N SER A 125 9.87 5.15 -6.55
CA SER A 125 10.10 6.59 -6.35
C SER A 125 11.24 7.16 -7.18
N GLU A 126 11.83 6.37 -8.07
CA GLU A 126 12.86 6.84 -9.00
C GLU A 126 12.32 7.87 -9.98
#